data_799f900e611da946dfb1ab7963fc0571
#
_entry.id   799f900e611da946dfb1ab7963fc0571
#
_cell.length_a   1.000
_cell.length_b   1.000
_cell.length_c   1.000
_cell.angle_alpha   90.00
_cell.angle_beta   90.00
_cell.angle_gamma   90.00
#
_symmetry.space_group_name_H-M   'P 1'
#
loop_
_entity.id
_entity.type
_entity.pdbx_description
1 polymer ?
#
loop_
_entity_poly.entity_id
_entity_poly.type
_entity_poly.pdbx_seq_one_letter_code
_entity_poly.pdbx_strand_id
1 'polypeptide(L)'
;MVRALSFETIQVGDAPAPLTCGPLTRTDFVRYAGASLDLNPNHHDEVYARANGNKTVFGMGMLAGGYCARLLTDWFGHAALRRLRIRFASRFWPDDVLTITARVTAKREGAGEGLVDCEFTCTNQNGEIIIRGDATAALPR
;
A
#
# COMPACT_ATOMS: atom_id res chain seq x y z
N MET A 1 -4.63 -16.30 -21.70
CA MET A 1 -3.20 -16.00 -21.44
C MET A 1 -3.10 -14.55 -21.04
N VAL A 2 -2.80 -14.23 -19.78
CA VAL A 2 -2.55 -12.84 -19.40
C VAL A 2 -1.21 -12.45 -20.03
N ARG A 3 -1.23 -11.44 -20.89
CA ARG A 3 -0.01 -10.94 -21.55
C ARG A 3 0.94 -10.44 -20.48
N ALA A 4 2.16 -10.95 -20.44
CA ALA A 4 3.18 -10.48 -19.49
C ALA A 4 3.38 -8.97 -19.69
N LEU A 5 3.38 -8.24 -18.58
CA LEU A 5 3.60 -6.80 -18.58
C LEU A 5 5.03 -6.51 -19.03
N SER A 6 5.22 -5.66 -20.04
CA SER A 6 6.53 -5.25 -20.54
C SER A 6 6.64 -3.74 -20.62
N PHE A 7 7.89 -3.25 -20.66
CA PHE A 7 8.15 -1.82 -20.80
C PHE A 7 7.57 -1.24 -22.10
N GLU A 8 7.57 -1.99 -23.21
CA GLU A 8 7.02 -1.54 -24.48
C GLU A 8 5.49 -1.41 -24.45
N THR A 9 4.82 -2.31 -23.70
CA THR A 9 3.35 -2.39 -23.72
C THR A 9 2.67 -1.48 -22.72
N ILE A 10 3.30 -1.20 -21.56
CA ILE A 10 2.74 -0.32 -20.54
C ILE A 10 2.77 1.14 -21.01
N GLN A 11 1.74 1.92 -20.65
CA GLN A 11 1.60 3.32 -21.02
C GLN A 11 1.42 4.21 -19.78
N VAL A 12 1.79 5.49 -19.90
CA VAL A 12 1.44 6.50 -18.89
C VAL A 12 -0.09 6.58 -18.80
N GLY A 13 -0.60 6.55 -17.58
CA GLY A 13 -2.03 6.49 -17.29
C GLY A 13 -2.57 5.09 -17.04
N ASP A 14 -1.84 4.02 -17.41
CA ASP A 14 -2.24 2.66 -17.09
C ASP A 14 -2.35 2.44 -15.57
N ALA A 15 -3.33 1.62 -15.19
CA ALA A 15 -3.64 1.33 -13.80
C ALA A 15 -4.03 -0.16 -13.64
N PRO A 16 -3.66 -0.80 -12.54
CA PRO A 16 -4.17 -2.13 -12.21
C PRO A 16 -5.62 -2.04 -11.69
N ALA A 17 -6.29 -3.18 -11.58
CA ALA A 17 -7.51 -3.24 -10.80
C ALA A 17 -7.21 -2.84 -9.33
N PRO A 18 -8.10 -2.06 -8.68
CA PRO A 18 -7.93 -1.70 -7.30
C PRO A 18 -7.82 -2.93 -6.38
N LEU A 19 -7.00 -2.84 -5.35
CA LEU A 19 -6.95 -3.84 -4.28
C LEU A 19 -7.80 -3.36 -3.10
N THR A 20 -8.77 -4.16 -2.69
CA THR A 20 -9.62 -3.88 -1.52
C THR A 20 -9.28 -4.87 -0.41
N CYS A 21 -9.05 -4.36 0.81
CA CYS A 21 -8.72 -5.12 2.00
C CYS A 21 -9.65 -4.73 3.15
N GLY A 22 -10.21 -5.71 3.83
CA GLY A 22 -11.09 -5.48 4.96
C GLY A 22 -12.51 -6.01 4.76
N PRO A 23 -13.42 -5.70 5.69
CA PRO A 23 -13.22 -4.84 6.87
C PRO A 23 -12.11 -5.37 7.79
N LEU A 24 -11.20 -4.48 8.19
CA LEU A 24 -10.05 -4.85 9.01
C LEU A 24 -10.47 -5.01 10.47
N THR A 25 -10.05 -6.09 11.08
CA THR A 25 -10.40 -6.43 12.45
C THR A 25 -9.25 -6.14 13.43
N ARG A 26 -9.55 -6.10 14.73
CA ARG A 26 -8.51 -6.05 15.77
C ARG A 26 -7.59 -7.28 15.70
N THR A 27 -8.11 -8.44 15.26
CA THR A 27 -7.31 -9.65 15.05
C THR A 27 -6.28 -9.46 13.94
N ASP A 28 -6.61 -8.71 12.87
CA ASP A 28 -5.66 -8.39 11.81
C ASP A 28 -4.52 -7.52 12.36
N PHE A 29 -4.83 -6.57 13.25
CA PHE A 29 -3.81 -5.76 13.92
C PHE A 29 -2.90 -6.61 14.81
N VAL A 30 -3.46 -7.53 15.59
CA VAL A 30 -2.69 -8.44 16.45
C VAL A 30 -1.79 -9.37 15.62
N ARG A 31 -2.31 -9.92 14.53
CA ARG A 31 -1.50 -10.75 13.60
C ARG A 31 -0.33 -9.97 13.02
N TYR A 32 -0.58 -8.74 12.59
CA TYR A 32 0.48 -7.90 12.04
C TYR A 32 1.48 -7.48 13.10
N ALA A 33 1.04 -7.14 14.32
CA ALA A 33 1.91 -6.84 15.44
C ALA A 33 2.87 -8.00 15.73
N GLY A 34 2.36 -9.23 15.74
CA GLY A 34 3.18 -10.43 15.92
C GLY A 34 4.18 -10.68 14.80
N ALA A 35 3.82 -10.42 13.57
CA ALA A 35 4.67 -10.61 12.39
C ALA A 35 5.74 -9.50 12.24
N SER A 36 5.38 -8.26 12.52
CA SER A 36 6.23 -7.08 12.35
C SER A 36 7.05 -6.72 13.59
N LEU A 37 6.67 -7.25 14.77
CA LEU A 37 7.16 -6.84 16.08
C LEU A 37 6.84 -5.38 16.42
N ASP A 38 5.85 -4.78 15.76
CA ASP A 38 5.29 -3.50 16.16
C ASP A 38 4.28 -3.71 17.29
N LEU A 39 4.81 -3.74 18.50
CA LEU A 39 4.07 -4.02 19.74
C LEU A 39 3.59 -2.73 20.43
N ASN A 40 3.48 -1.61 19.71
CA ASN A 40 2.98 -0.37 20.27
C ASN A 40 1.54 -0.57 20.80
N PRO A 41 1.30 -0.29 22.12
CA PRO A 41 0.00 -0.52 22.74
C PRO A 41 -1.17 0.22 22.10
N ASN A 42 -0.94 1.31 21.36
CA ASN A 42 -2.00 1.99 20.62
C ASN A 42 -2.71 1.09 19.61
N HIS A 43 -2.11 -0.03 19.22
CA HIS A 43 -2.66 -0.94 18.20
C HIS A 43 -3.48 -2.09 18.80
N HIS A 44 -3.39 -2.34 20.12
CA HIS A 44 -4.05 -3.49 20.75
C HIS A 44 -4.61 -3.26 22.15
N ASP A 45 -4.21 -2.20 22.86
CA ASP A 45 -4.71 -1.86 24.18
C ASP A 45 -5.65 -0.65 24.11
N GLU A 46 -6.94 -0.91 24.32
CA GLU A 46 -7.99 0.10 24.25
C GLU A 46 -7.81 1.20 25.32
N VAL A 47 -7.42 0.82 26.54
CA VAL A 47 -7.24 1.76 27.64
C VAL A 47 -6.06 2.70 27.33
N TYR A 48 -4.97 2.12 26.87
CA TYR A 48 -3.79 2.88 26.47
C TYR A 48 -4.08 3.81 25.29
N ALA A 49 -4.73 3.30 24.25
CA ALA A 49 -5.07 4.10 23.07
C ALA A 49 -5.93 5.31 23.42
N ARG A 50 -6.96 5.12 24.24
CA ARG A 50 -7.84 6.20 24.70
C ARG A 50 -7.13 7.21 25.59
N ALA A 51 -6.25 6.75 26.50
CA ALA A 51 -5.44 7.64 27.33
C ALA A 51 -4.49 8.52 26.50
N ASN A 52 -4.12 8.08 25.29
CA ASN A 52 -3.32 8.84 24.33
C ASN A 52 -4.17 9.65 23.33
N GLY A 53 -5.45 9.89 23.62
CA GLY A 53 -6.32 10.75 22.83
C GLY A 53 -6.88 10.12 21.56
N ASN A 54 -6.77 8.79 21.39
CA ASN A 54 -7.38 8.08 20.28
C ASN A 54 -8.80 7.63 20.64
N LYS A 55 -9.68 7.57 19.65
CA LYS A 55 -11.07 7.10 19.89
C LYS A 55 -11.13 5.59 20.23
N THR A 56 -10.16 4.83 19.76
CA THR A 56 -9.98 3.39 19.96
C THR A 56 -8.57 2.99 19.51
N VAL A 57 -8.22 1.72 19.54
CA VAL A 57 -7.01 1.21 18.87
C VAL A 57 -7.06 1.52 17.36
N PHE A 58 -5.90 1.70 16.75
CA PHE A 58 -5.81 1.97 15.31
C PHE A 58 -4.78 1.06 14.66
N GLY A 59 -4.90 0.87 13.34
CA GLY A 59 -4.03 0.00 12.58
C GLY A 59 -2.61 0.55 12.44
N MET A 60 -1.64 -0.35 12.34
CA MET A 60 -0.24 0.00 12.07
C MET A 60 -0.13 0.58 10.66
N GLY A 61 0.54 1.72 10.52
CA GLY A 61 0.74 2.36 9.22
C GLY A 61 1.35 1.43 8.19
N MET A 62 2.34 0.61 8.60
CA MET A 62 2.99 -0.36 7.71
C MET A 62 2.13 -1.57 7.34
N LEU A 63 1.04 -1.88 8.06
CA LEU A 63 0.05 -2.85 7.58
C LEU A 63 -0.62 -2.34 6.29
N ALA A 64 -1.09 -1.10 6.30
CA ALA A 64 -1.64 -0.47 5.10
C ALA A 64 -0.55 -0.29 4.02
N GLY A 65 0.67 0.04 4.41
CA GLY A 65 1.84 0.10 3.52
C GLY A 65 2.13 -1.24 2.84
N GLY A 66 1.98 -2.35 3.56
CA GLY A 66 2.10 -3.70 3.03
C GLY A 66 1.06 -4.01 1.96
N TYR A 67 -0.20 -3.57 2.14
CA TYR A 67 -1.23 -3.70 1.10
C TYR A 67 -0.91 -2.86 -0.14
N CYS A 68 -0.35 -1.65 0.03
CA CYS A 68 0.12 -0.85 -1.10
C CYS A 68 1.23 -1.58 -1.87
N ALA A 69 2.23 -2.11 -1.16
CA ALA A 69 3.30 -2.89 -1.77
C ALA A 69 2.78 -4.14 -2.48
N ARG A 70 1.77 -4.82 -1.90
CA ARG A 70 1.13 -5.97 -2.52
C ARG A 70 0.50 -5.62 -3.87
N LEU A 71 -0.29 -4.54 -3.96
CA LEU A 71 -0.85 -4.11 -5.25
C LEU A 71 0.24 -3.93 -6.30
N LEU A 72 1.34 -3.29 -5.93
CA LEU A 72 2.45 -3.02 -6.85
C LEU A 72 3.18 -4.29 -7.27
N THR A 73 3.43 -5.21 -6.33
CA THR A 73 4.09 -6.49 -6.64
C THR A 73 3.20 -7.46 -7.41
N ASP A 74 1.90 -7.45 -7.16
CA ASP A 74 0.92 -8.21 -7.94
C ASP A 74 0.83 -7.67 -9.38
N TRP A 75 1.00 -6.35 -9.57
CA TRP A 75 0.95 -5.70 -10.87
C TRP A 75 2.24 -5.85 -11.67
N PHE A 76 3.38 -5.48 -11.07
CA PHE A 76 4.67 -5.43 -11.76
C PHE A 76 5.51 -6.71 -11.60
N GLY A 77 5.21 -7.54 -10.60
CA GLY A 77 6.04 -8.67 -10.17
C GLY A 77 6.96 -8.32 -8.99
N HIS A 78 7.23 -9.31 -8.15
CA HIS A 78 8.02 -9.13 -6.92
C HIS A 78 9.45 -8.61 -7.18
N ALA A 79 10.09 -9.07 -8.25
CA ALA A 79 11.45 -8.67 -8.60
C ALA A 79 11.54 -7.31 -9.30
N ALA A 80 10.40 -6.72 -9.66
CA ALA A 80 10.39 -5.50 -10.47
C ALA A 80 10.61 -4.22 -9.65
N LEU A 81 10.17 -4.17 -8.40
CA LEU A 81 10.26 -2.95 -7.59
C LEU A 81 11.74 -2.56 -7.35
N ARG A 82 12.05 -1.29 -7.65
CA ARG A 82 13.36 -0.66 -7.42
C ARG A 82 13.31 0.38 -6.33
N ARG A 83 12.15 1.02 -6.16
CA ARG A 83 11.93 2.06 -5.17
C ARG A 83 10.47 2.05 -4.73
N LEU A 84 10.25 2.25 -3.44
CA LEU A 84 8.94 2.45 -2.84
C LEU A 84 9.03 3.56 -1.81
N ARG A 85 8.22 4.60 -1.94
CA ARG A 85 8.09 5.67 -0.98
C ARG A 85 6.65 5.78 -0.49
N ILE A 86 6.49 5.77 0.82
CA ILE A 86 5.19 5.81 1.50
C ILE A 86 5.13 7.06 2.38
N ARG A 87 4.00 7.75 2.34
CA ARG A 87 3.67 8.83 3.26
C ARG A 87 2.37 8.49 3.96
N PHE A 88 2.43 8.37 5.28
CA PHE A 88 1.25 8.20 6.13
C PHE A 88 0.53 9.54 6.25
N ALA A 89 -0.77 9.55 5.92
CA ALA A 89 -1.60 10.75 5.95
C ALA A 89 -2.58 10.74 7.11
N SER A 90 -3.29 9.63 7.32
CA SER A 90 -4.28 9.46 8.38
C SER A 90 -4.19 8.08 9.01
N ARG A 91 -4.80 7.94 10.20
CA ARG A 91 -4.99 6.64 10.85
C ARG A 91 -6.16 5.90 10.21
N PHE A 92 -6.13 4.58 10.26
CA PHE A 92 -7.27 3.73 9.96
C PHE A 92 -7.65 2.90 11.20
N TRP A 93 -8.90 2.49 11.24
CA TRP A 93 -9.56 2.00 12.45
C TRP A 93 -10.09 0.59 12.24
N PRO A 94 -10.44 -0.13 13.32
CA PRO A 94 -11.21 -1.36 13.18
C PRO A 94 -12.46 -1.13 12.33
N ASP A 95 -12.80 -2.10 11.51
CA ASP A 95 -13.91 -2.13 10.55
C ASP A 95 -13.70 -1.25 9.29
N ASP A 96 -12.60 -0.52 9.18
CA ASP A 96 -12.28 0.18 7.94
C ASP A 96 -12.03 -0.82 6.79
N VAL A 97 -12.48 -0.43 5.61
CA VAL A 97 -12.20 -1.10 4.33
C VAL A 97 -11.24 -0.22 3.55
N LEU A 98 -10.04 -0.73 3.31
CA LEU A 98 -8.99 0.00 2.59
C LEU A 98 -9.03 -0.36 1.11
N THR A 99 -9.02 0.67 0.25
CA THR A 99 -8.92 0.53 -1.20
C THR A 99 -7.64 1.19 -1.68
N ILE A 100 -6.81 0.40 -2.36
CA ILE A 100 -5.54 0.86 -2.93
C ILE A 100 -5.68 0.97 -4.44
N THR A 101 -5.29 2.11 -4.99
CA THR A 101 -5.24 2.40 -6.42
C THR A 101 -3.84 2.85 -6.80
N ALA A 102 -3.43 2.58 -8.03
CA ALA A 102 -2.15 3.04 -8.58
C ALA A 102 -2.31 3.45 -10.04
N ARG A 103 -1.38 4.27 -10.54
CA ARG A 103 -1.37 4.73 -11.93
C ARG A 103 0.07 5.03 -12.36
N VAL A 104 0.43 4.65 -13.59
CA VAL A 104 1.71 5.02 -14.21
C VAL A 104 1.75 6.52 -14.45
N THR A 105 2.81 7.16 -14.00
CA THR A 105 3.04 8.60 -14.16
C THR A 105 4.14 8.94 -15.16
N ALA A 106 5.14 8.06 -15.31
CA ALA A 106 6.22 8.24 -16.25
C ALA A 106 6.85 6.92 -16.69
N LYS A 107 7.48 6.95 -17.85
CA LYS A 107 8.36 5.88 -18.37
C LYS A 107 9.70 6.49 -18.71
N ARG A 108 10.77 5.80 -18.39
CA ARG A 108 12.13 6.25 -18.72
C ARG A 108 13.08 5.07 -18.84
N GLU A 109 14.17 5.25 -19.56
CA GLU A 109 15.29 4.32 -19.56
C GLU A 109 16.32 4.77 -18.52
N GLY A 110 16.88 3.81 -17.80
CA GLY A 110 17.90 4.09 -16.79
C GLY A 110 18.65 2.82 -16.40
N ALA A 111 19.96 2.92 -16.27
CA ALA A 111 20.82 1.80 -15.88
C ALA A 111 20.63 0.53 -16.73
N GLY A 112 20.26 0.67 -18.00
CA GLY A 112 19.99 -0.47 -18.90
C GLY A 112 18.62 -1.14 -18.70
N GLU A 113 17.76 -0.60 -17.83
CA GLU A 113 16.43 -1.09 -17.55
C GLU A 113 15.34 -0.17 -18.11
N GLY A 114 14.17 -0.74 -18.42
CA GLY A 114 12.96 0.00 -18.71
C GLY A 114 12.27 0.36 -17.40
N LEU A 115 12.40 1.60 -16.94
CA LEU A 115 11.86 2.05 -15.66
C LEU A 115 10.48 2.69 -15.82
N VAL A 116 9.56 2.31 -14.94
CA VAL A 116 8.19 2.82 -14.87
C VAL A 116 7.98 3.44 -13.49
N ASP A 117 7.64 4.72 -13.47
CA ASP A 117 7.26 5.41 -12.26
C ASP A 117 5.74 5.41 -12.11
N CYS A 118 5.24 5.19 -10.92
CA CYS A 118 3.82 5.23 -10.60
C CYS A 118 3.55 5.93 -9.27
N GLU A 119 2.36 6.50 -9.15
CA GLU A 119 1.80 6.97 -7.90
C GLU A 119 0.75 5.98 -7.39
N PHE A 120 0.54 5.93 -6.09
CA PHE A 120 -0.52 5.13 -5.49
C PHE A 120 -1.14 5.83 -4.29
N THR A 121 -2.38 5.44 -4.00
CA THR A 121 -3.15 5.98 -2.87
C THR A 121 -3.90 4.84 -2.18
N CYS A 122 -3.94 4.87 -0.86
CA CYS A 122 -4.79 4.02 -0.04
C CYS A 122 -5.85 4.91 0.63
N THR A 123 -7.12 4.61 0.42
CA THR A 123 -8.25 5.32 1.04
C THR A 123 -9.09 4.34 1.86
N ASN A 124 -9.82 4.87 2.86
CA ASN A 124 -10.86 4.10 3.53
C ASN A 124 -12.21 4.22 2.78
N GLN A 125 -13.25 3.58 3.29
CA GLN A 125 -14.61 3.57 2.70
C GLN A 125 -15.26 4.96 2.61
N ASN A 126 -14.77 5.93 3.37
CA ASN A 126 -15.27 7.31 3.36
C ASN A 126 -14.47 8.21 2.39
N GLY A 127 -13.49 7.64 1.67
CA GLY A 127 -12.61 8.40 0.79
C GLY A 127 -11.49 9.16 1.50
N GLU A 128 -11.31 8.94 2.81
CA GLU A 128 -10.20 9.53 3.56
C GLU A 128 -8.88 8.87 3.13
N ILE A 129 -7.88 9.70 2.86
CA ILE A 129 -6.57 9.22 2.43
C ILE A 129 -5.79 8.74 3.64
N ILE A 130 -5.44 7.45 3.65
CA ILE A 130 -4.63 6.81 4.67
C ILE A 130 -3.15 6.86 4.29
N ILE A 131 -2.84 6.55 3.02
CA ILE A 131 -1.48 6.58 2.47
C ILE A 131 -1.48 7.23 1.10
N ARG A 132 -0.42 8.01 0.83
CA ARG A 132 0.02 8.38 -0.51
C ARG A 132 1.44 7.87 -0.73
N GLY A 133 1.78 7.55 -1.96
CA GLY A 133 3.12 7.14 -2.27
C GLY A 133 3.43 7.13 -3.74
N ASP A 134 4.69 6.86 -4.01
CA ASP A 134 5.20 6.65 -5.36
C ASP A 134 6.18 5.47 -5.37
N ALA A 135 6.28 4.84 -6.52
CA ALA A 135 7.17 3.70 -6.72
C ALA A 135 7.80 3.73 -8.10
N THR A 136 8.95 3.07 -8.21
CA THR A 136 9.61 2.79 -9.48
C THR A 136 9.74 1.29 -9.65
N ALA A 137 9.31 0.78 -10.79
CA ALA A 137 9.47 -0.62 -11.17
C ALA A 137 10.33 -0.73 -12.45
N ALA A 138 11.11 -1.80 -12.57
CA ALA A 138 11.81 -2.16 -13.79
C ALA A 138 11.07 -3.29 -14.49
N LEU A 139 10.70 -3.09 -15.75
CA LEU A 139 10.01 -4.07 -16.55
C LEU A 139 10.91 -4.64 -17.64
N PRO A 140 10.72 -5.91 -18.03
CA PRO A 140 11.42 -6.49 -19.17
C PRO A 140 11.02 -5.75 -20.45
N ARG A 141 11.95 -5.72 -21.39
CA ARG A 141 11.76 -5.22 -22.76
C ARG A 141 11.13 -6.28 -23.64
#